data_5462150d1032bd30b7b8d7422e52510e
#
_entry.id   5462150d1032bd30b7b8d7422e52510e
#
_cell.length_a   1.000
_cell.length_b   1.000
_cell.length_c   1.000
_cell.angle_alpha   90.00
_cell.angle_beta   90.00
_cell.angle_gamma   90.00
#
_symmetry.space_group_name_H-M   'P 1'
#
loop_
_entity.id
_entity.type
_entity.pdbx_description
1 polymer ?
#
loop_
_entity_poly.entity_id
_entity_poly.type
_entity_poly.pdbx_seq_one_letter_code
_entity_poly.pdbx_strand_id
1 'polypeptide(L)'
;MPESNLTKKALAQTLKDLIHTQSFEKIGVNDICDACQVSRKTFYYHFRDKYALAEWIFDTEIIALLQKCDLEDRWATIQALCRYFYDNRVFYAGLMQFQGQNSFRYHFAEFLFSAVEKFLLPERREICAAADFGGVTPETAQAFYSRSIADAVLLAMYRWLRGGE
;
A
#
# COMPACT_ATOMS: atom_id res chain seq x y z
N MET A 1 -11.18 15.00 -17.07
CA MET A 1 -12.63 14.97 -16.77
C MET A 1 -12.79 15.10 -15.25
N PRO A 2 -13.26 16.26 -14.74
CA PRO A 2 -13.32 16.56 -13.30
C PRO A 2 -14.29 15.66 -12.53
N GLU A 3 -15.46 15.33 -13.11
CA GLU A 3 -16.52 14.55 -12.44
C GLU A 3 -16.12 13.11 -12.10
N SER A 4 -15.36 12.43 -12.98
CA SER A 4 -14.87 11.07 -12.74
C SER A 4 -13.95 11.00 -11.53
N ASN A 5 -13.14 12.03 -11.29
CA ASN A 5 -12.21 12.07 -10.16
C ASN A 5 -12.92 12.39 -8.82
N LEU A 6 -14.00 13.18 -8.89
CA LEU A 6 -14.82 13.49 -7.72
C LEU A 6 -15.55 12.24 -7.22
N THR A 7 -16.13 11.46 -8.13
CA THR A 7 -16.81 10.20 -7.79
C THR A 7 -15.84 9.19 -7.19
N LYS A 8 -14.63 9.03 -7.74
CA LYS A 8 -13.59 8.14 -7.17
C LYS A 8 -13.22 8.56 -5.74
N LYS A 9 -13.04 9.85 -5.49
CA LYS A 9 -12.73 10.38 -4.14
C LYS A 9 -13.89 10.17 -3.16
N ALA A 10 -15.14 10.32 -3.60
CA ALA A 10 -16.31 10.06 -2.76
C ALA A 10 -16.38 8.58 -2.37
N LEU A 11 -16.21 7.67 -3.33
CA LEU A 11 -16.14 6.22 -3.08
C LEU A 11 -14.99 5.85 -2.13
N ALA A 12 -13.84 6.49 -2.29
CA ALA A 12 -12.66 6.27 -1.45
C ALA A 12 -12.94 6.70 0.01
N GLN A 13 -13.51 7.88 0.21
CA GLN A 13 -13.85 8.35 1.55
C GLN A 13 -14.90 7.44 2.20
N THR A 14 -15.93 7.06 1.44
CA THR A 14 -16.96 6.13 1.92
C THR A 14 -16.38 4.79 2.37
N LEU A 15 -15.43 4.21 1.62
CA LEU A 15 -14.77 2.97 2.03
C LEU A 15 -13.96 3.16 3.32
N LYS A 16 -13.23 4.29 3.45
CA LYS A 16 -12.50 4.61 4.68
C LYS A 16 -13.45 4.73 5.89
N ASP A 17 -14.59 5.38 5.73
CA ASP A 17 -15.57 5.55 6.79
C ASP A 17 -16.20 4.21 7.21
N LEU A 18 -16.55 3.35 6.25
CA LEU A 18 -17.12 2.03 6.51
C LEU A 18 -16.16 1.12 7.28
N ILE A 19 -14.86 1.18 7.04
CA ILE A 19 -13.86 0.36 7.76
C ILE A 19 -13.79 0.71 9.26
N HIS A 20 -14.20 1.91 9.66
CA HIS A 20 -14.31 2.25 11.09
C HIS A 20 -15.45 1.53 11.81
N THR A 21 -16.45 1.06 11.08
CA THR A 21 -17.67 0.47 11.65
C THR A 21 -17.76 -1.04 11.44
N GLN A 22 -17.08 -1.58 10.43
CA GLN A 22 -17.11 -3.00 10.11
C GLN A 22 -15.83 -3.47 9.43
N SER A 23 -15.54 -4.79 9.51
CA SER A 23 -14.34 -5.34 8.89
C SER A 23 -14.40 -5.23 7.36
N PHE A 24 -13.26 -4.96 6.72
CA PHE A 24 -13.14 -4.86 5.27
C PHE A 24 -13.71 -6.09 4.53
N GLU A 25 -13.56 -7.28 5.12
CA GLU A 25 -14.09 -8.52 4.54
C GLU A 25 -15.61 -8.47 4.36
N LYS A 26 -16.32 -7.94 5.34
CA LYS A 26 -17.80 -7.84 5.35
C LYS A 26 -18.33 -6.71 4.48
N ILE A 27 -17.54 -5.68 4.20
CA ILE A 27 -17.95 -4.57 3.34
C ILE A 27 -18.14 -5.10 1.91
N GLY A 28 -19.37 -5.01 1.39
CA GLY A 28 -19.69 -5.30 0.01
C GLY A 28 -19.71 -4.04 -0.87
N VAL A 29 -19.69 -4.22 -2.20
CA VAL A 29 -19.85 -3.11 -3.14
C VAL A 29 -21.21 -2.41 -2.94
N ASN A 30 -22.25 -3.14 -2.52
CA ASN A 30 -23.56 -2.54 -2.22
C ASN A 30 -23.47 -1.57 -1.07
N ASP A 31 -22.79 -1.93 0.02
CA ASP A 31 -22.65 -1.07 1.20
C ASP A 31 -21.95 0.25 0.83
N ILE A 32 -20.91 0.17 -0.03
CA ILE A 32 -20.19 1.34 -0.52
C ILE A 32 -21.10 2.21 -1.41
N CYS A 33 -21.87 1.58 -2.32
CA CYS A 33 -22.75 2.28 -3.22
C CYS A 33 -23.88 2.99 -2.47
N ASP A 34 -24.50 2.31 -1.52
CA ASP A 34 -25.63 2.81 -0.73
C ASP A 34 -25.17 3.99 0.15
N ALA A 35 -24.03 3.85 0.84
CA ALA A 35 -23.47 4.90 1.68
C ALA A 35 -22.99 6.12 0.85
N CYS A 36 -22.45 5.91 -0.35
CA CYS A 36 -21.99 6.97 -1.26
C CYS A 36 -23.14 7.55 -2.12
N GLN A 37 -24.34 6.97 -2.07
CA GLN A 37 -25.51 7.34 -2.90
C GLN A 37 -25.22 7.27 -4.41
N VAL A 38 -24.49 6.27 -4.86
CA VAL A 38 -24.18 6.02 -6.27
C VAL A 38 -24.73 4.67 -6.73
N SER A 39 -24.98 4.53 -8.02
CA SER A 39 -25.40 3.24 -8.58
C SER A 39 -24.24 2.24 -8.65
N ARG A 40 -24.55 0.93 -8.59
CA ARG A 40 -23.55 -0.13 -8.86
C ARG A 40 -22.90 0.03 -10.23
N LYS A 41 -23.65 0.48 -11.24
CA LYS A 41 -23.13 0.76 -12.57
C LYS A 41 -22.03 1.84 -12.51
N THR A 42 -22.24 2.89 -11.71
CA THR A 42 -21.28 3.95 -11.49
C THR A 42 -20.02 3.41 -10.78
N PHE A 43 -20.18 2.56 -9.77
CA PHE A 43 -19.04 1.92 -9.09
C PHE A 43 -18.22 1.11 -10.09
N TYR A 44 -18.86 0.16 -10.83
CA TYR A 44 -18.17 -0.71 -11.78
C TYR A 44 -17.62 0.01 -13.02
N TYR A 45 -18.07 1.20 -13.31
CA TYR A 45 -17.43 2.06 -14.29
C TYR A 45 -16.03 2.53 -13.84
N HIS A 46 -15.81 2.69 -12.53
CA HIS A 46 -14.55 3.17 -11.97
C HIS A 46 -13.65 2.07 -11.44
N PHE A 47 -14.22 1.04 -10.82
CA PHE A 47 -13.48 -0.01 -10.12
C PHE A 47 -14.09 -1.38 -10.38
N ARG A 48 -13.27 -2.38 -10.68
CA ARG A 48 -13.74 -3.75 -10.87
C ARG A 48 -14.32 -4.38 -9.59
N ASP A 49 -13.78 -4.00 -8.43
CA ASP A 49 -14.17 -4.49 -7.12
C ASP A 49 -13.69 -3.54 -6.01
N LYS A 50 -14.01 -3.87 -4.75
CA LYS A 50 -13.58 -3.08 -3.58
C LYS A 50 -12.07 -3.12 -3.33
N TYR A 51 -11.39 -4.16 -3.80
CA TYR A 51 -9.94 -4.29 -3.66
C TYR A 51 -9.23 -3.31 -4.58
N ALA A 52 -9.68 -3.20 -5.82
CA ALA A 52 -9.18 -2.19 -6.76
C ALA A 52 -9.41 -0.76 -6.27
N LEU A 53 -10.51 -0.50 -5.54
CA LEU A 53 -10.73 0.78 -4.89
C LEU A 53 -9.71 1.02 -3.77
N ALA A 54 -9.45 0.01 -2.93
CA ALA A 54 -8.46 0.12 -1.84
C ALA A 54 -7.03 0.35 -2.38
N GLU A 55 -6.63 -0.37 -3.42
CA GLU A 55 -5.35 -0.17 -4.13
C GLU A 55 -5.25 1.25 -4.69
N TRP A 56 -6.30 1.74 -5.34
CA TRP A 56 -6.34 3.10 -5.90
C TRP A 56 -6.22 4.18 -4.82
N ILE A 57 -6.84 3.99 -3.65
CA ILE A 57 -6.70 4.91 -2.50
C ILE A 57 -5.23 5.00 -2.10
N PHE A 58 -4.59 3.86 -1.87
CA PHE A 58 -3.19 3.77 -1.50
C PHE A 58 -2.30 4.46 -2.53
N ASP A 59 -2.38 4.07 -3.79
CA ASP A 59 -1.54 4.60 -4.86
C ASP A 59 -1.69 6.12 -4.98
N THR A 60 -2.94 6.62 -4.96
CA THR A 60 -3.22 8.05 -5.12
C THR A 60 -2.67 8.86 -3.94
N GLU A 61 -2.85 8.38 -2.70
CA GLU A 61 -2.46 9.10 -1.51
C GLU A 61 -0.94 9.02 -1.28
N ILE A 62 -0.31 7.86 -1.54
CA ILE A 62 1.15 7.72 -1.47
C ILE A 62 1.85 8.56 -2.53
N ILE A 63 1.36 8.55 -3.78
CA ILE A 63 1.92 9.42 -4.83
C ILE A 63 1.82 10.90 -4.41
N ALA A 64 0.66 11.33 -3.92
CA ALA A 64 0.45 12.71 -3.48
C ALA A 64 1.33 13.09 -2.27
N LEU A 65 1.63 12.13 -1.38
CA LEU A 65 2.55 12.31 -0.27
C LEU A 65 4.00 12.45 -0.77
N LEU A 66 4.46 11.51 -1.59
CA LEU A 66 5.82 11.48 -2.10
C LEU A 66 6.15 12.69 -2.99
N GLN A 67 5.16 13.23 -3.71
CA GLN A 67 5.32 14.47 -4.48
C GLN A 67 5.61 15.71 -3.61
N LYS A 68 5.30 15.65 -2.31
CA LYS A 68 5.56 16.75 -1.36
C LYS A 68 6.85 16.52 -0.56
N CYS A 69 7.44 15.34 -0.63
CA CYS A 69 8.67 15.02 0.07
C CYS A 69 9.89 15.37 -0.78
N ASP A 70 10.95 15.81 -0.12
CA ASP A 70 12.29 15.79 -0.71
C ASP A 70 12.81 14.35 -0.65
N LEU A 71 12.84 13.67 -1.79
CA LEU A 71 13.24 12.26 -1.86
C LEU A 71 14.74 12.07 -1.59
N GLU A 72 15.55 13.13 -1.58
CA GLU A 72 16.96 13.07 -1.17
C GLU A 72 17.07 13.02 0.36
N ASP A 73 16.16 13.67 1.09
CA ASP A 73 16.03 13.50 2.53
C ASP A 73 15.22 12.22 2.82
N ARG A 74 15.92 11.08 2.79
CA ARG A 74 15.34 9.76 3.03
C ARG A 74 14.67 9.66 4.40
N TRP A 75 15.25 10.31 5.42
CA TRP A 75 14.72 10.23 6.77
C TRP A 75 13.41 11.02 6.92
N ALA A 76 13.36 12.23 6.41
CA ALA A 76 12.11 13.01 6.37
C ALA A 76 11.01 12.29 5.59
N THR A 77 11.36 11.65 4.46
CA THR A 77 10.41 10.85 3.67
C THR A 77 9.88 9.65 4.46
N ILE A 78 10.75 8.90 5.16
CA ILE A 78 10.32 7.78 6.03
C ILE A 78 9.41 8.28 7.16
N GLN A 79 9.76 9.39 7.81
CA GLN A 79 8.92 9.98 8.86
C GLN A 79 7.54 10.38 8.33
N ALA A 80 7.47 10.98 7.15
CA ALA A 80 6.21 11.37 6.51
C ALA A 80 5.34 10.14 6.20
N LEU A 81 5.92 9.05 5.69
CA LEU A 81 5.24 7.78 5.46
C LEU A 81 4.74 7.15 6.77
N CYS A 82 5.57 7.09 7.80
CA CYS A 82 5.16 6.58 9.12
C CYS A 82 3.99 7.39 9.68
N ARG A 83 4.06 8.73 9.61
CA ARG A 83 2.99 9.60 10.05
C ARG A 83 1.70 9.35 9.29
N TYR A 84 1.77 9.29 7.98
CA TYR A 84 0.62 8.99 7.12
C TYR A 84 -0.04 7.65 7.47
N PHE A 85 0.74 6.58 7.63
CA PHE A 85 0.19 5.27 8.01
C PHE A 85 -0.40 5.27 9.41
N TYR A 86 0.22 5.98 10.36
CA TYR A 86 -0.31 6.10 11.71
C TYR A 86 -1.63 6.84 11.74
N ASP A 87 -1.75 7.96 11.02
CA ASP A 87 -2.97 8.75 10.94
C ASP A 87 -4.12 7.96 10.25
N ASN A 88 -3.78 7.03 9.35
CA ASN A 88 -4.72 6.15 8.64
C ASN A 88 -4.71 4.69 9.17
N ARG A 89 -4.24 4.44 10.40
CA ARG A 89 -3.98 3.08 10.89
C ARG A 89 -5.19 2.16 10.90
N VAL A 90 -6.39 2.68 11.19
CA VAL A 90 -7.63 1.87 11.21
C VAL A 90 -7.92 1.31 9.82
N PHE A 91 -7.79 2.15 8.80
CA PHE A 91 -7.98 1.76 7.42
C PHE A 91 -6.98 0.68 6.98
N TYR A 92 -5.68 0.94 7.15
CA TYR A 92 -4.64 0.01 6.69
C TYR A 92 -4.59 -1.28 7.53
N ALA A 93 -4.81 -1.21 8.85
CA ALA A 93 -4.94 -2.41 9.67
C ALA A 93 -6.10 -3.29 9.21
N GLY A 94 -7.24 -2.68 8.87
CA GLY A 94 -8.42 -3.39 8.34
C GLY A 94 -8.13 -4.08 7.00
N LEU A 95 -7.46 -3.39 6.07
CA LEU A 95 -7.06 -3.97 4.77
C LEU A 95 -6.06 -5.11 4.93
N MET A 96 -5.09 -4.98 5.83
CA MET A 96 -4.03 -5.98 6.03
C MET A 96 -4.50 -7.24 6.77
N GLN A 97 -5.65 -7.23 7.43
CA GLN A 97 -6.23 -8.43 8.06
C GLN A 97 -6.73 -9.44 7.03
N PHE A 98 -7.17 -8.97 5.86
CA PHE A 98 -7.66 -9.84 4.80
C PHE A 98 -6.51 -10.60 4.12
N GLN A 99 -6.61 -11.95 4.06
CA GLN A 99 -5.59 -12.86 3.52
C GLN A 99 -6.00 -13.56 2.21
N GLY A 100 -7.00 -13.07 1.49
CA GLY A 100 -7.46 -13.62 0.21
C GLY A 100 -6.46 -13.39 -0.94
N GLN A 101 -6.71 -14.04 -2.10
CA GLN A 101 -5.86 -13.94 -3.30
C GLN A 101 -5.67 -12.49 -3.82
N ASN A 102 -6.64 -11.61 -3.59
CA ASN A 102 -6.56 -10.18 -3.94
C ASN A 102 -6.27 -9.34 -2.70
N SER A 103 -5.38 -9.81 -1.80
CA SER A 103 -5.11 -9.06 -0.57
C SER A 103 -4.29 -7.81 -0.85
N PHE A 104 -4.68 -6.70 -0.25
CA PHE A 104 -3.93 -5.45 -0.25
C PHE A 104 -2.46 -5.66 0.21
N ARG A 105 -2.20 -6.68 1.03
CA ARG A 105 -0.85 -7.05 1.47
C ARG A 105 0.09 -7.34 0.30
N TYR A 106 -0.41 -8.01 -0.76
CA TYR A 106 0.40 -8.27 -1.94
C TYR A 106 0.76 -6.97 -2.68
N HIS A 107 -0.24 -6.12 -2.94
CA HIS A 107 -0.03 -4.81 -3.57
C HIS A 107 0.97 -3.95 -2.77
N PHE A 108 0.81 -3.92 -1.45
CA PHE A 108 1.71 -3.19 -0.57
C PHE A 108 3.13 -3.80 -0.52
N ALA A 109 3.27 -5.12 -0.54
CA ALA A 109 4.57 -5.79 -0.62
C ALA A 109 5.32 -5.44 -1.91
N GLU A 110 4.64 -5.37 -3.06
CA GLU A 110 5.24 -4.93 -4.33
C GLU A 110 5.69 -3.47 -4.30
N PHE A 111 4.90 -2.59 -3.68
CA PHE A 111 5.31 -1.21 -3.43
C PHE A 111 6.58 -1.15 -2.57
N LEU A 112 6.61 -1.87 -1.44
CA LEU A 112 7.78 -1.93 -0.55
C LEU A 112 9.00 -2.50 -1.26
N PHE A 113 8.85 -3.57 -2.03
CA PHE A 113 9.94 -4.15 -2.82
C PHE A 113 10.54 -3.11 -3.77
N SER A 114 9.69 -2.41 -4.52
CA SER A 114 10.12 -1.35 -5.44
C SER A 114 10.81 -0.19 -4.72
N ALA A 115 10.31 0.17 -3.52
CA ALA A 115 10.91 1.22 -2.71
C ALA A 115 12.29 0.80 -2.16
N VAL A 116 12.44 -0.44 -1.70
CA VAL A 116 13.72 -1.01 -1.24
C VAL A 116 14.73 -1.01 -2.38
N GLU A 117 14.35 -1.50 -3.56
CA GLU A 117 15.22 -1.51 -4.74
C GLU A 117 15.71 -0.10 -5.13
N LYS A 118 14.78 0.85 -5.11
CA LYS A 118 15.07 2.21 -5.58
C LYS A 118 15.82 3.07 -4.56
N PHE A 119 15.47 2.96 -3.28
CA PHE A 119 15.92 3.92 -2.27
C PHE A 119 16.94 3.36 -1.26
N LEU A 120 16.91 2.05 -1.00
CA LEU A 120 17.76 1.47 0.05
C LEU A 120 18.98 0.71 -0.48
N LEU A 121 18.96 0.27 -1.74
CA LEU A 121 20.00 -0.60 -2.28
C LEU A 121 20.92 0.00 -3.35
N PRO A 122 20.84 1.27 -3.80
CA PRO A 122 21.75 1.78 -4.82
C PRO A 122 23.24 1.59 -4.44
N GLU A 123 23.56 1.79 -3.15
CA GLU A 123 24.91 1.70 -2.60
C GLU A 123 25.40 0.24 -2.38
N ARG A 124 24.48 -0.73 -2.39
CA ARG A 124 24.79 -2.14 -2.12
C ARG A 124 24.97 -3.01 -3.36
N ARG A 125 24.67 -2.47 -4.55
CA ARG A 125 24.90 -3.20 -5.82
C ARG A 125 26.35 -3.64 -5.96
N GLU A 126 27.30 -2.78 -5.60
CA GLU A 126 28.73 -3.10 -5.63
C GLU A 126 29.11 -4.19 -4.62
N ILE A 127 28.52 -4.18 -3.44
CA ILE A 127 28.76 -5.20 -2.40
C ILE A 127 28.21 -6.56 -2.86
N CYS A 128 27.02 -6.60 -3.43
CA CYS A 128 26.46 -7.84 -3.97
C CYS A 128 27.24 -8.36 -5.18
N ALA A 129 27.76 -7.48 -6.03
CA ALA A 129 28.56 -7.88 -7.18
C ALA A 129 29.94 -8.46 -6.79
N ALA A 130 30.48 -8.05 -5.65
CA ALA A 130 31.77 -8.50 -5.14
C ALA A 130 31.72 -9.75 -4.26
N ALA A 131 30.52 -10.16 -3.81
CA ALA A 131 30.35 -11.29 -2.89
C ALA A 131 30.21 -12.61 -3.65
N ASP A 132 30.88 -13.65 -3.17
CA ASP A 132 30.66 -15.02 -3.65
C ASP A 132 29.45 -15.65 -2.94
N PHE A 133 28.36 -15.82 -3.68
CA PHE A 133 27.13 -16.43 -3.18
C PHE A 133 27.01 -17.92 -3.52
N GLY A 134 28.13 -18.62 -3.74
CA GLY A 134 28.11 -20.09 -3.95
C GLY A 134 27.35 -20.53 -5.21
N GLY A 135 27.49 -19.80 -6.33
CA GLY A 135 26.82 -20.11 -7.60
C GLY A 135 25.48 -19.42 -7.83
N VAL A 136 25.01 -18.61 -6.90
CA VAL A 136 23.83 -17.74 -7.09
C VAL A 136 24.29 -16.46 -7.81
N THR A 137 23.55 -16.03 -8.83
CA THR A 137 23.91 -14.78 -9.53
C THR A 137 23.67 -13.55 -8.62
N PRO A 138 24.48 -12.48 -8.77
CA PRO A 138 24.30 -11.25 -7.98
C PRO A 138 22.88 -10.67 -8.09
N GLU A 139 22.24 -10.75 -9.25
CA GLU A 139 20.87 -10.26 -9.46
C GLU A 139 19.85 -11.07 -8.66
N THR A 140 20.01 -12.40 -8.62
CA THR A 140 19.14 -13.28 -7.83
C THR A 140 19.32 -13.03 -6.34
N ALA A 141 20.57 -12.86 -5.89
CA ALA A 141 20.87 -12.55 -4.50
C ALA A 141 20.30 -11.18 -4.10
N GLN A 142 20.43 -10.16 -4.95
CA GLN A 142 19.86 -8.84 -4.73
C GLN A 142 18.34 -8.89 -4.63
N ALA A 143 17.66 -9.55 -5.59
CA ALA A 143 16.21 -9.68 -5.58
C ALA A 143 15.69 -10.39 -4.31
N PHE A 144 16.37 -11.47 -3.89
CA PHE A 144 16.06 -12.18 -2.64
C PHE A 144 16.21 -11.25 -1.42
N TYR A 145 17.28 -10.47 -1.37
CA TYR A 145 17.56 -9.55 -0.27
C TYR A 145 16.53 -8.43 -0.20
N SER A 146 16.20 -7.83 -1.36
CA SER A 146 15.18 -6.78 -1.46
C SER A 146 13.82 -7.28 -1.02
N ARG A 147 13.44 -8.49 -1.45
CA ARG A 147 12.19 -9.14 -1.06
C ARG A 147 12.15 -9.41 0.45
N SER A 148 13.24 -9.93 1.01
CA SER A 148 13.33 -10.21 2.45
C SER A 148 13.17 -8.95 3.30
N ILE A 149 13.76 -7.82 2.89
CA ILE A 149 13.57 -6.53 3.56
C ILE A 149 12.12 -6.06 3.42
N ALA A 150 11.54 -6.12 2.23
CA ALA A 150 10.15 -5.70 2.00
C ALA A 150 9.17 -6.51 2.86
N ASP A 151 9.35 -7.82 2.95
CA ASP A 151 8.52 -8.71 3.78
C ASP A 151 8.70 -8.44 5.28
N ALA A 152 9.93 -8.16 5.73
CA ALA A 152 10.20 -7.79 7.12
C ALA A 152 9.53 -6.45 7.48
N VAL A 153 9.62 -5.44 6.61
CA VAL A 153 8.95 -4.14 6.79
C VAL A 153 7.43 -4.31 6.78
N LEU A 154 6.88 -5.09 5.85
CA LEU A 154 5.45 -5.39 5.78
C LEU A 154 4.94 -5.99 7.10
N LEU A 155 5.65 -6.98 7.64
CA LEU A 155 5.28 -7.64 8.89
C LEU A 155 5.40 -6.68 10.09
N ALA A 156 6.46 -5.89 10.14
CA ALA A 156 6.65 -4.87 11.19
C ALA A 156 5.54 -3.82 11.15
N MET A 157 5.19 -3.30 9.98
CA MET A 157 4.09 -2.35 9.80
C MET A 157 2.74 -2.96 10.18
N TYR A 158 2.48 -4.20 9.80
CA TYR A 158 1.24 -4.88 10.18
C TYR A 158 1.08 -4.97 11.71
N ARG A 159 2.15 -5.32 12.43
CA ARG A 159 2.15 -5.37 13.90
C ARG A 159 1.93 -3.99 14.51
N TRP A 160 2.66 -3.00 14.02
CA TRP A 160 2.61 -1.64 14.51
C TRP A 160 1.21 -0.99 14.32
N LEU A 161 0.61 -1.14 13.13
CA LEU A 161 -0.73 -0.60 12.83
C LEU A 161 -1.83 -1.23 13.69
N ARG A 162 -1.63 -2.44 14.21
CA ARG A 162 -2.56 -3.10 15.13
C ARG A 162 -2.38 -2.71 16.60
N GLY A 163 -1.45 -1.81 16.91
CA GLY A 163 -1.17 -1.38 18.29
C GLY A 163 -0.31 -2.37 19.07
N GLY A 164 0.45 -3.23 18.37
CA GLY A 164 1.53 -4.02 18.97
C GLY A 164 2.82 -3.21 18.95
N GLU A 165 3.50 -3.12 20.09
CA GLU A 165 4.87 -2.64 20.19
C GLU A 165 5.84 -3.56 19.44
#